data_ef25430250808ca52280268e45bd7f5d
#
_entry.id   ef25430250808ca52280268e45bd7f5d
#
_cell.length_a   1.000
_cell.length_b   1.000
_cell.length_c   1.000
_cell.angle_alpha   90.00
_cell.angle_beta   90.00
_cell.angle_gamma   90.00
#
_symmetry.space_group_name_H-M   'P 1'
#
loop_
_entity.id
_entity.type
_entity.pdbx_description
1 polymer ?
#
loop_
_entity_poly.entity_id
_entity_poly.type
_entity_poly.pdbx_seq_one_letter_code
_entity_poly.pdbx_strand_id
1 'polypeptide(L)'
;MAPTFSSAIADARNYMDWIVGTLRPYFGRDVLEVGIGHGSYYEYLGKLGSYHGVDIDPNNVATSRVRYPGGSFELADICSEAFRSRFPPGSVDTVVCCNVIEHIEDDNRAVANMANALAPGGHLLILVPALNQLYGDLDRLAGHYRRYDKGLMLKACAGVPIEVLDLRYFNSIGGLAWWINSFVRHQSLDDSGVNAQIRIFDKYVLPVSRFVDPLTRNFFGQSLICVARKS
;
A
#
# COMPACT_ATOMS: atom_id res chain seq x y z
N MET A 1 14.93 11.65 6.65
CA MET A 1 14.17 10.66 7.43
C MET A 1 14.89 9.33 7.40
N ALA A 2 14.73 8.46 8.41
CA ALA A 2 15.18 7.07 8.31
C ALA A 2 14.33 6.36 7.24
N PRO A 3 14.88 5.34 6.53
CA PRO A 3 14.10 4.58 5.56
C PRO A 3 12.92 3.89 6.26
N THR A 4 11.72 4.00 5.69
CA THR A 4 10.50 3.39 6.23
C THR A 4 10.26 1.96 5.70
N PHE A 5 11.12 1.48 4.82
CA PHE A 5 11.05 0.14 4.21
C PHE A 5 12.44 -0.39 3.81
N SER A 6 12.55 -1.71 3.64
CA SER A 6 13.76 -2.38 3.18
C SER A 6 13.98 -2.13 1.68
N SER A 7 15.24 -1.96 1.26
CA SER A 7 15.62 -1.82 -0.15
C SER A 7 15.22 -3.03 -1.00
N ALA A 8 15.20 -4.23 -0.43
CA ALA A 8 14.81 -5.46 -1.12
C ALA A 8 13.34 -5.51 -1.53
N ILE A 9 12.46 -4.72 -0.89
CA ILE A 9 11.03 -4.65 -1.27
C ILE A 9 10.88 -4.05 -2.68
N ALA A 10 11.73 -3.10 -3.05
CA ALA A 10 11.72 -2.52 -4.40
C ALA A 10 12.06 -3.54 -5.49
N ASP A 11 12.77 -4.62 -5.14
CA ASP A 11 13.18 -5.69 -6.04
C ASP A 11 12.21 -6.89 -6.04
N ALA A 12 11.22 -6.92 -5.14
CA ALA A 12 10.25 -8.02 -5.00
C ALA A 12 9.18 -7.97 -6.11
N ARG A 13 9.60 -8.20 -7.37
CA ARG A 13 8.77 -8.03 -8.57
C ARG A 13 7.59 -9.00 -8.60
N ASN A 14 7.78 -10.27 -8.21
CA ASN A 14 6.69 -11.25 -8.20
C ASN A 14 5.61 -10.87 -7.20
N TYR A 15 6.00 -10.25 -6.07
CA TYR A 15 5.03 -9.76 -5.07
C TYR A 15 4.26 -8.55 -5.60
N MET A 16 4.94 -7.60 -6.23
CA MET A 16 4.28 -6.46 -6.90
C MET A 16 3.34 -6.91 -8.02
N ASP A 17 3.76 -7.85 -8.88
CA ASP A 17 2.92 -8.46 -9.92
C ASP A 17 1.66 -9.09 -9.33
N TRP A 18 1.77 -9.72 -8.16
CA TRP A 18 0.63 -10.33 -7.50
C TRP A 18 -0.33 -9.28 -6.96
N ILE A 19 0.17 -8.23 -6.29
CA ILE A 19 -0.65 -7.12 -5.81
C ILE A 19 -1.38 -6.45 -6.97
N VAL A 20 -0.62 -6.04 -8.00
CA VAL A 20 -1.18 -5.36 -9.17
C VAL A 20 -2.18 -6.24 -9.91
N GLY A 21 -1.86 -7.53 -10.12
CA GLY A 21 -2.77 -8.49 -10.74
C GLY A 21 -4.07 -8.68 -9.96
N THR A 22 -4.00 -8.61 -8.61
CA THR A 22 -5.15 -8.71 -7.72
C THR A 22 -6.05 -7.46 -7.82
N LEU A 23 -5.45 -6.27 -7.94
CA LEU A 23 -6.16 -4.99 -7.99
C LEU A 23 -6.57 -4.59 -9.41
N ARG A 24 -6.00 -5.24 -10.44
CA ARG A 24 -6.21 -4.89 -11.85
C ARG A 24 -7.67 -4.73 -12.30
N PRO A 25 -8.64 -5.54 -11.84
CA PRO A 25 -10.04 -5.38 -12.23
C PRO A 25 -10.68 -4.04 -11.84
N TYR A 26 -10.05 -3.30 -10.93
CA TYR A 26 -10.54 -2.05 -10.36
C TYR A 26 -9.79 -0.81 -10.86
N PHE A 27 -8.75 -0.99 -11.70
CA PHE A 27 -8.04 0.14 -12.27
C PHE A 27 -8.84 0.80 -13.39
N GLY A 28 -8.95 2.12 -13.33
CA GLY A 28 -9.40 2.97 -14.43
C GLY A 28 -8.22 3.54 -15.21
N ARG A 29 -8.38 4.76 -15.75
CA ARG A 29 -7.39 5.41 -16.61
C ARG A 29 -6.66 6.55 -15.93
N ASP A 30 -7.31 7.26 -15.01
CA ASP A 30 -6.77 8.41 -14.30
C ASP A 30 -6.42 8.00 -12.87
N VAL A 31 -5.15 7.67 -12.65
CA VAL A 31 -4.68 7.01 -11.42
C VAL A 31 -3.88 7.98 -10.55
N LEU A 32 -4.25 8.05 -9.28
CA LEU A 32 -3.48 8.68 -8.22
C LEU A 32 -2.84 7.59 -7.33
N GLU A 33 -1.52 7.54 -7.28
CA GLU A 33 -0.77 6.74 -6.31
C GLU A 33 -0.38 7.60 -5.12
N VAL A 34 -0.77 7.16 -3.92
CA VAL A 34 -0.44 7.81 -2.65
C VAL A 34 0.62 7.01 -1.94
N GLY A 35 1.77 7.66 -1.62
CA GLY A 35 2.94 7.01 -1.04
C GLY A 35 3.73 6.23 -2.09
N ILE A 36 4.32 6.95 -3.04
CA ILE A 36 5.04 6.35 -4.17
C ILE A 36 6.29 5.56 -3.75
N GLY A 37 6.88 5.87 -2.58
CA GLY A 37 8.12 5.26 -2.13
C GLY A 37 9.21 5.29 -3.22
N HIS A 38 9.71 4.13 -3.64
CA HIS A 38 10.69 4.01 -4.73
C HIS A 38 10.08 4.16 -6.14
N GLY A 39 8.78 4.45 -6.28
CA GLY A 39 8.08 4.59 -7.56
C GLY A 39 7.87 3.26 -8.31
N SER A 40 7.97 2.13 -7.62
CA SER A 40 7.97 0.81 -8.27
C SER A 40 6.65 0.47 -8.94
N TYR A 41 5.52 0.99 -8.47
CA TYR A 41 4.21 0.77 -9.09
C TYR A 41 4.00 1.58 -10.36
N TYR A 42 4.78 2.64 -10.61
CA TYR A 42 4.68 3.41 -11.85
C TYR A 42 4.86 2.57 -13.12
N GLU A 43 5.71 1.53 -13.08
CA GLU A 43 5.91 0.62 -14.22
C GLU A 43 4.61 -0.08 -14.66
N TYR A 44 3.64 -0.20 -13.77
CA TYR A 44 2.31 -0.78 -14.01
C TYR A 44 1.24 0.28 -14.24
N LEU A 45 1.15 1.24 -13.33
CA LEU A 45 0.08 2.23 -13.29
C LEU A 45 0.23 3.31 -14.36
N GLY A 46 1.47 3.73 -14.66
CA GLY A 46 1.75 4.73 -15.70
C GLY A 46 1.40 4.30 -17.13
N LYS A 47 1.07 3.02 -17.34
CA LYS A 47 0.63 2.48 -18.63
C LYS A 47 -0.89 2.49 -18.81
N LEU A 48 -1.66 2.81 -17.76
CA LEU A 48 -3.12 2.77 -17.79
C LEU A 48 -3.72 4.00 -18.47
N GLY A 49 -3.07 5.15 -18.31
CA GLY A 49 -3.51 6.44 -18.84
C GLY A 49 -2.79 7.60 -18.16
N SER A 50 -3.54 8.52 -17.54
CA SER A 50 -2.97 9.59 -16.74
C SER A 50 -2.53 9.05 -15.37
N TYR A 51 -1.33 9.44 -14.92
CA TYR A 51 -0.78 9.02 -13.64
C TYR A 51 -0.27 10.21 -12.84
N HIS A 52 -0.65 10.25 -11.57
CA HIS A 52 -0.15 11.17 -10.57
C HIS A 52 0.35 10.37 -9.37
N GLY A 53 1.60 10.58 -8.98
CA GLY A 53 2.20 9.98 -7.79
C GLY A 53 2.49 11.05 -6.75
N VAL A 54 2.11 10.83 -5.50
CA VAL A 54 2.40 11.75 -4.40
C VAL A 54 3.10 11.04 -3.25
N ASP A 55 4.00 11.77 -2.59
CA ASP A 55 4.69 11.30 -1.38
C ASP A 55 4.96 12.47 -0.43
N ILE A 56 5.05 12.18 0.85
CA ILE A 56 5.43 13.17 1.88
C ILE A 56 6.95 13.34 1.98
N ASP A 57 7.75 12.36 1.49
CA ASP A 57 9.21 12.43 1.49
C ASP A 57 9.72 13.04 0.17
N PRO A 58 10.39 14.22 0.22
CA PRO A 58 10.95 14.85 -0.96
C PRO A 58 12.02 13.99 -1.67
N ASN A 59 12.69 13.09 -0.96
CA ASN A 59 13.69 12.19 -1.56
C ASN A 59 13.02 11.14 -2.45
N ASN A 60 11.88 10.58 -2.04
CA ASN A 60 11.09 9.65 -2.83
C ASN A 60 10.62 10.33 -4.12
N VAL A 61 10.10 11.55 -4.01
CA VAL A 61 9.68 12.36 -5.18
C VAL A 61 10.85 12.63 -6.12
N ALA A 62 11.99 13.09 -5.59
CA ALA A 62 13.17 13.38 -6.41
C ALA A 62 13.70 12.13 -7.13
N THR A 63 13.80 11.01 -6.42
CA THR A 63 14.25 9.73 -6.98
C THR A 63 13.32 9.24 -8.08
N SER A 64 12.00 9.31 -7.85
CA SER A 64 10.99 8.88 -8.84
C SER A 64 11.00 9.74 -10.10
N ARG A 65 11.19 11.06 -9.97
CA ARG A 65 11.34 11.97 -11.13
C ARG A 65 12.56 11.64 -11.99
N VAL A 66 13.68 11.28 -11.36
CA VAL A 66 14.90 10.88 -12.08
C VAL A 66 14.71 9.52 -12.75
N ARG A 67 14.11 8.57 -12.04
CA ARG A 67 13.91 7.20 -12.55
C ARG A 67 12.87 7.11 -13.66
N TYR A 68 11.84 7.96 -13.58
CA TYR A 68 10.68 7.92 -14.48
C TYR A 68 10.32 9.33 -14.97
N PRO A 69 11.09 9.91 -15.89
CA PRO A 69 10.92 11.30 -16.33
C PRO A 69 9.58 11.57 -17.04
N GLY A 70 8.86 10.53 -17.47
CA GLY A 70 7.51 10.65 -18.05
C GLY A 70 6.38 10.65 -17.03
N GLY A 71 6.66 10.42 -15.74
CA GLY A 71 5.66 10.39 -14.67
C GLY A 71 5.46 11.77 -14.02
N SER A 72 4.26 12.00 -13.49
CA SER A 72 3.98 13.17 -12.64
C SER A 72 4.15 12.77 -11.17
N PHE A 73 5.16 13.34 -10.49
CA PHE A 73 5.46 13.07 -9.10
C PHE A 73 5.52 14.35 -8.30
N GLU A 74 4.75 14.44 -7.20
CA GLU A 74 4.59 15.66 -6.43
C GLU A 74 4.77 15.40 -4.93
N LEU A 75 5.33 16.40 -4.22
CA LEU A 75 5.39 16.39 -2.77
C LEU A 75 4.02 16.78 -2.22
N ALA A 76 3.39 15.91 -1.45
CA ALA A 76 2.11 16.20 -0.84
C ALA A 76 1.91 15.41 0.46
N ASP A 77 1.34 16.07 1.46
CA ASP A 77 0.77 15.45 2.64
C ASP A 77 -0.72 15.18 2.39
N ILE A 78 -1.11 13.91 2.36
CA ILE A 78 -2.49 13.48 2.11
C ILE A 78 -3.50 14.05 3.13
N CYS A 79 -3.06 14.37 4.34
CA CYS A 79 -3.91 14.94 5.39
C CYS A 79 -4.08 16.46 5.29
N SER A 80 -3.38 17.12 4.34
CA SER A 80 -3.39 18.58 4.19
C SER A 80 -4.56 19.09 3.33
N GLU A 81 -4.93 20.38 3.55
CA GLU A 81 -5.86 21.08 2.67
C GLU A 81 -5.26 21.33 1.27
N ALA A 82 -3.93 21.43 1.18
CA ALA A 82 -3.22 21.57 -0.09
C ALA A 82 -3.44 20.34 -0.98
N PHE A 83 -3.44 19.13 -0.41
CA PHE A 83 -3.77 17.90 -1.13
C PHE A 83 -5.19 17.95 -1.70
N ARG A 84 -6.18 18.34 -0.88
CA ARG A 84 -7.58 18.46 -1.32
C ARG A 84 -7.78 19.49 -2.42
N SER A 85 -7.06 20.61 -2.35
CA SER A 85 -7.09 21.64 -3.39
C SER A 85 -6.44 21.16 -4.69
N ARG A 86 -5.37 20.36 -4.58
CA ARG A 86 -4.64 19.81 -5.73
C ARG A 86 -5.42 18.69 -6.43
N PHE A 87 -6.13 17.87 -5.67
CA PHE A 87 -6.98 16.78 -6.16
C PHE A 87 -8.44 17.01 -5.73
N PRO A 88 -9.15 17.93 -6.42
CA PRO A 88 -10.54 18.23 -6.12
C PRO A 88 -11.44 17.02 -6.43
N PRO A 89 -12.73 17.05 -6.00
CA PRO A 89 -13.65 15.97 -6.26
C PRO A 89 -13.73 15.60 -7.75
N GLY A 90 -13.60 14.30 -8.03
CA GLY A 90 -13.69 13.78 -9.40
C GLY A 90 -12.44 13.96 -10.26
N SER A 91 -11.30 14.29 -9.66
CA SER A 91 -10.04 14.50 -10.39
C SER A 91 -9.40 13.21 -10.90
N VAL A 92 -9.73 12.07 -10.30
CA VAL A 92 -9.21 10.75 -10.69
C VAL A 92 -10.30 9.67 -10.61
N ASP A 93 -10.14 8.57 -11.32
CA ASP A 93 -11.03 7.43 -11.26
C ASP A 93 -10.51 6.30 -10.37
N THR A 94 -9.22 6.31 -10.05
CA THR A 94 -8.58 5.30 -9.20
C THR A 94 -7.57 5.95 -8.24
N VAL A 95 -7.67 5.60 -6.97
CA VAL A 95 -6.62 5.89 -5.98
C VAL A 95 -6.01 4.59 -5.49
N VAL A 96 -4.68 4.49 -5.56
CA VAL A 96 -3.89 3.36 -5.05
C VAL A 96 -3.08 3.84 -3.84
N CYS A 97 -3.21 3.12 -2.73
CA CYS A 97 -2.54 3.44 -1.47
C CYS A 97 -1.99 2.16 -0.84
N CYS A 98 -0.70 1.90 -1.02
CA CYS A 98 -0.06 0.68 -0.56
C CYS A 98 0.97 0.97 0.54
N ASN A 99 0.74 0.46 1.75
CA ASN A 99 1.59 0.61 2.92
C ASN A 99 1.89 2.10 3.26
N VAL A 100 0.81 2.87 3.49
CA VAL A 100 0.88 4.30 3.80
C VAL A 100 0.07 4.66 5.03
N ILE A 101 -1.21 4.27 5.09
CA ILE A 101 -2.10 4.77 6.16
C ILE A 101 -1.77 4.21 7.54
N GLU A 102 -0.98 3.13 7.62
CA GLU A 102 -0.41 2.64 8.88
C GLU A 102 0.59 3.61 9.52
N HIS A 103 1.16 4.54 8.74
CA HIS A 103 2.04 5.61 9.19
C HIS A 103 1.29 6.90 9.55
N ILE A 104 -0.03 6.93 9.41
CA ILE A 104 -0.87 8.12 9.64
C ILE A 104 -1.71 7.91 10.89
N GLU A 105 -1.61 8.83 11.85
CA GLU A 105 -2.36 8.75 13.09
C GLU A 105 -3.87 8.90 12.84
N ASP A 106 -4.26 9.90 12.03
CA ASP A 106 -5.64 10.15 11.58
C ASP A 106 -5.87 9.48 10.20
N ASP A 107 -5.97 8.16 10.20
CA ASP A 107 -6.18 7.35 9.01
C ASP A 107 -7.56 7.57 8.37
N ASN A 108 -8.58 7.91 9.16
CA ASN A 108 -9.90 8.25 8.64
C ASN A 108 -9.86 9.51 7.77
N ARG A 109 -9.11 10.54 8.20
CA ARG A 109 -8.90 11.76 7.39
C ARG A 109 -8.17 11.47 6.09
N ALA A 110 -7.16 10.60 6.12
CA ALA A 110 -6.45 10.17 4.92
C ALA A 110 -7.39 9.46 3.94
N VAL A 111 -8.20 8.51 4.42
CA VAL A 111 -9.21 7.79 3.62
C VAL A 111 -10.24 8.77 3.05
N ALA A 112 -10.73 9.72 3.85
CA ALA A 112 -11.69 10.72 3.40
C ALA A 112 -11.13 11.62 2.29
N ASN A 113 -9.86 12.04 2.39
CA ASN A 113 -9.21 12.86 1.38
C ASN A 113 -8.96 12.10 0.07
N MET A 114 -8.54 10.82 0.16
CA MET A 114 -8.43 9.93 -1.00
C MET A 114 -9.78 9.74 -1.71
N ALA A 115 -10.80 9.42 -0.93
CA ALA A 115 -12.16 9.24 -1.46
C ALA A 115 -12.73 10.54 -2.08
N ASN A 116 -12.37 11.71 -1.53
CA ASN A 116 -12.78 12.99 -2.09
C ASN A 116 -12.22 13.22 -3.51
N ALA A 117 -10.98 12.81 -3.78
CA ALA A 117 -10.36 12.95 -5.10
C ALA A 117 -11.03 12.08 -6.18
N LEU A 118 -11.71 10.99 -5.79
CA LEU A 118 -12.34 10.06 -6.71
C LEU A 118 -13.58 10.66 -7.40
N ALA A 119 -13.73 10.36 -8.67
CA ALA A 119 -14.96 10.51 -9.41
C ALA A 119 -16.05 9.54 -8.87
N PRO A 120 -17.37 9.85 -9.02
CA PRO A 120 -18.42 8.90 -8.71
C PRO A 120 -18.21 7.58 -9.44
N GLY A 121 -18.32 6.46 -8.72
CA GLY A 121 -18.01 5.12 -9.24
C GLY A 121 -16.53 4.75 -9.32
N GLY A 122 -15.62 5.69 -9.05
CA GLY A 122 -14.17 5.44 -8.98
C GLY A 122 -13.76 4.57 -7.78
N HIS A 123 -12.58 3.98 -7.83
CA HIS A 123 -12.13 2.98 -6.86
C HIS A 123 -11.00 3.48 -5.96
N LEU A 124 -11.13 3.22 -4.66
CA LEU A 124 -10.08 3.35 -3.66
C LEU A 124 -9.50 1.96 -3.35
N LEU A 125 -8.22 1.78 -3.61
CA LEU A 125 -7.51 0.52 -3.47
C LEU A 125 -6.44 0.67 -2.39
N ILE A 126 -6.66 0.03 -1.25
CA ILE A 126 -5.76 0.11 -0.09
C ILE A 126 -5.16 -1.26 0.18
N LEU A 127 -3.84 -1.30 0.35
CA LEU A 127 -3.10 -2.44 0.89
C LEU A 127 -2.35 -1.98 2.14
N VAL A 128 -2.51 -2.68 3.26
CA VAL A 128 -1.88 -2.34 4.54
C VAL A 128 -1.37 -3.59 5.25
N PRO A 129 -0.39 -3.47 6.17
CA PRO A 129 0.00 -4.57 7.05
C PRO A 129 -1.18 -5.04 7.89
N ALA A 130 -1.39 -6.36 7.94
CA ALA A 130 -2.51 -6.94 8.65
C ALA A 130 -2.12 -7.50 10.02
N LEU A 131 -3.15 -7.63 10.89
CA LEU A 131 -3.14 -8.31 12.17
C LEU A 131 -2.16 -7.72 13.19
N ASN A 132 -2.70 -7.02 14.17
CA ASN A 132 -1.90 -6.37 15.22
C ASN A 132 -1.08 -7.38 16.04
N GLN A 133 -1.46 -8.66 16.04
CA GLN A 133 -0.69 -9.77 16.64
C GLN A 133 0.66 -10.00 15.93
N LEU A 134 0.80 -9.52 14.70
CA LEU A 134 2.04 -9.57 13.91
C LEU A 134 2.92 -8.32 14.09
N TYR A 135 2.48 -7.35 14.89
CA TYR A 135 3.22 -6.11 15.14
C TYR A 135 4.51 -6.39 15.90
N GLY A 136 5.64 -6.02 15.32
CA GLY A 136 6.97 -6.31 15.87
C GLY A 136 7.96 -5.15 15.74
N ASP A 137 9.26 -5.49 15.91
CA ASP A 137 10.35 -4.51 15.83
C ASP A 137 10.44 -3.84 14.47
N LEU A 138 10.19 -4.58 13.38
CA LEU A 138 10.21 -4.03 12.03
C LEU A 138 9.10 -2.99 11.81
N ASP A 139 7.91 -3.18 12.40
CA ASP A 139 6.84 -2.18 12.34
C ASP A 139 7.22 -0.90 13.11
N ARG A 140 7.83 -1.06 14.31
CA ARG A 140 8.31 0.08 15.10
C ARG A 140 9.40 0.87 14.36
N LEU A 141 10.36 0.16 13.76
CA LEU A 141 11.43 0.77 12.98
C LEU A 141 10.91 1.48 11.73
N ALA A 142 9.85 0.94 11.09
CA ALA A 142 9.16 1.57 9.97
C ALA A 142 8.31 2.78 10.41
N GLY A 143 8.02 2.94 11.70
CA GLY A 143 7.17 4.01 12.22
C GLY A 143 5.67 3.74 12.03
N HIS A 144 5.25 2.47 12.03
CA HIS A 144 3.84 2.12 11.97
C HIS A 144 3.15 2.46 13.30
N TYR A 145 2.02 3.14 13.22
CA TYR A 145 1.12 3.31 14.37
C TYR A 145 0.36 2.01 14.67
N ARG A 146 0.04 1.22 13.62
CA ARG A 146 -0.84 0.05 13.72
C ARG A 146 -0.68 -0.91 12.56
N ARG A 147 -1.21 -2.12 12.76
CA ARG A 147 -1.59 -3.05 11.70
C ARG A 147 -3.10 -3.19 11.69
N TYR A 148 -3.68 -3.55 10.56
CA TYR A 148 -5.12 -3.55 10.34
C TYR A 148 -5.72 -4.94 10.43
N ASP A 149 -6.86 -5.04 11.09
CA ASP A 149 -7.86 -6.07 10.85
C ASP A 149 -9.04 -5.48 10.06
N LYS A 150 -10.01 -6.33 9.73
CA LYS A 150 -11.19 -5.89 8.98
C LYS A 150 -12.01 -4.83 9.74
N GLY A 151 -12.12 -4.96 11.07
CA GLY A 151 -12.86 -4.01 11.90
C GLY A 151 -12.21 -2.63 11.93
N LEU A 152 -10.88 -2.59 12.09
CA LEU A 152 -10.13 -1.33 12.09
C LEU A 152 -10.16 -0.64 10.72
N MET A 153 -10.07 -1.41 9.62
CA MET A 153 -10.21 -0.86 8.28
C MET A 153 -11.61 -0.27 8.04
N LEU A 154 -12.66 -0.97 8.46
CA LEU A 154 -14.03 -0.43 8.35
C LEU A 154 -14.21 0.83 9.20
N LYS A 155 -13.53 0.92 10.36
CA LYS A 155 -13.52 2.13 11.18
C LYS A 155 -12.80 3.29 10.47
N ALA A 156 -11.68 3.04 9.80
CA ALA A 156 -10.98 4.05 8.99
C ALA A 156 -11.84 4.55 7.81
N CYS A 157 -12.75 3.73 7.29
CA CYS A 157 -13.70 4.09 6.24
C CYS A 157 -15.02 4.73 6.77
N ALA A 158 -15.22 4.79 8.10
CA ALA A 158 -16.50 5.22 8.66
C ALA A 158 -16.81 6.69 8.35
N GLY A 159 -18.04 6.97 7.90
CA GLY A 159 -18.49 8.33 7.56
C GLY A 159 -17.95 8.85 6.22
N VAL A 160 -17.14 8.07 5.50
CA VAL A 160 -16.65 8.41 4.16
C VAL A 160 -17.66 7.89 3.11
N PRO A 161 -18.01 8.68 2.07
CA PRO A 161 -18.99 8.28 1.07
C PRO A 161 -18.40 7.28 0.06
N ILE A 162 -18.09 6.07 0.56
CA ILE A 162 -17.58 4.92 -0.20
C ILE A 162 -18.29 3.64 0.23
N GLU A 163 -18.44 2.71 -0.70
CA GLU A 163 -18.92 1.35 -0.48
C GLU A 163 -17.73 0.39 -0.51
N VAL A 164 -17.50 -0.39 0.55
CA VAL A 164 -16.47 -1.42 0.58
C VAL A 164 -16.92 -2.63 -0.22
N LEU A 165 -16.27 -2.91 -1.35
CA LEU A 165 -16.61 -4.01 -2.26
C LEU A 165 -15.88 -5.31 -1.90
N ASP A 166 -14.62 -5.20 -1.45
CA ASP A 166 -13.79 -6.35 -1.08
C ASP A 166 -12.91 -5.99 0.12
N LEU A 167 -12.91 -6.85 1.12
CA LEU A 167 -12.10 -6.70 2.32
C LEU A 167 -11.57 -8.07 2.76
N ARG A 168 -10.31 -8.34 2.41
CA ARG A 168 -9.70 -9.64 2.63
C ARG A 168 -8.26 -9.57 3.04
N TYR A 169 -7.82 -10.56 3.78
CA TYR A 169 -6.39 -10.78 4.03
C TYR A 169 -5.68 -11.24 2.76
N PHE A 170 -4.37 -11.05 2.74
CA PHE A 170 -3.54 -11.29 1.57
C PHE A 170 -2.16 -11.79 2.02
N ASN A 171 -1.60 -12.75 1.28
CA ASN A 171 -0.30 -13.35 1.53
C ASN A 171 -0.21 -14.07 2.88
N SER A 172 -0.96 -15.16 3.04
CA SER A 172 -1.02 -15.91 4.29
C SER A 172 0.32 -16.57 4.68
N ILE A 173 1.07 -17.13 3.72
CA ILE A 173 2.39 -17.73 4.02
C ILE A 173 3.39 -16.64 4.43
N GLY A 174 3.33 -15.46 3.78
CA GLY A 174 4.08 -14.29 4.24
C GLY A 174 3.73 -13.87 5.65
N GLY A 175 2.45 -13.98 6.02
CA GLY A 175 1.99 -13.74 7.39
C GLY A 175 2.62 -14.69 8.41
N LEU A 176 2.73 -15.98 8.09
CA LEU A 176 3.42 -16.96 8.94
C LEU A 176 4.92 -16.66 9.06
N ALA A 177 5.57 -16.34 7.95
CA ALA A 177 6.99 -15.96 7.95
C ALA A 177 7.24 -14.70 8.78
N TRP A 178 6.33 -13.69 8.67
CA TRP A 178 6.39 -12.48 9.46
C TRP A 178 6.16 -12.75 10.95
N TRP A 179 5.22 -13.63 11.29
CA TRP A 179 4.97 -14.04 12.67
C TRP A 179 6.21 -14.67 13.31
N ILE A 180 6.91 -15.55 12.58
CA ILE A 180 8.17 -16.13 13.06
C ILE A 180 9.23 -15.02 13.25
N ASN A 181 9.33 -14.07 12.31
CA ASN A 181 10.25 -12.95 12.41
C ASN A 181 9.93 -12.00 13.58
N SER A 182 8.68 -11.93 14.04
CA SER A 182 8.33 -11.07 15.18
C SER A 182 8.97 -11.50 16.50
N PHE A 183 9.44 -12.74 16.59
CA PHE A 183 10.21 -13.25 17.74
C PHE A 183 11.73 -12.95 17.63
N VAL A 184 12.21 -12.46 16.50
CA VAL A 184 13.61 -12.09 16.27
C VAL A 184 13.74 -10.58 16.47
N ARG A 185 14.78 -10.17 17.25
CA ARG A 185 15.07 -8.74 17.41
C ARG A 185 15.75 -8.20 16.17
N HIS A 186 15.20 -7.13 15.62
CA HIS A 186 15.75 -6.41 14.48
C HIS A 186 16.23 -5.02 14.91
N GLN A 187 17.39 -4.59 14.38
CA GLN A 187 17.96 -3.27 14.66
C GLN A 187 17.86 -2.32 13.47
N SER A 188 17.57 -2.85 12.27
CA SER A 188 17.45 -2.09 11.03
C SER A 188 16.46 -2.75 10.09
N LEU A 189 15.75 -1.92 9.30
CA LEU A 189 14.91 -2.39 8.20
C LEU A 189 15.71 -2.94 7.02
N ASP A 190 16.95 -2.49 6.87
CA ASP A 190 17.84 -2.85 5.76
C ASP A 190 18.94 -3.85 6.23
N ASP A 191 18.56 -4.76 7.12
CA ASP A 191 19.40 -5.87 7.53
C ASP A 191 19.59 -6.87 6.37
N SER A 192 20.83 -7.32 6.16
CA SER A 192 21.17 -8.25 5.07
C SER A 192 20.40 -9.57 5.14
N GLY A 193 20.10 -10.04 6.36
CA GLY A 193 19.29 -11.24 6.60
C GLY A 193 17.84 -11.04 6.18
N VAL A 194 17.25 -9.88 6.51
CA VAL A 194 15.87 -9.51 6.10
C VAL A 194 15.81 -9.41 4.58
N ASN A 195 16.78 -8.74 3.95
CA ASN A 195 16.84 -8.60 2.50
C ASN A 195 16.97 -9.94 1.78
N ALA A 196 17.79 -10.87 2.31
CA ALA A 196 17.92 -12.22 1.75
C ALA A 196 16.60 -13.01 1.88
N GLN A 197 15.91 -12.91 3.02
CA GLN A 197 14.60 -13.56 3.24
C GLN A 197 13.56 -13.04 2.25
N ILE A 198 13.47 -11.73 2.00
CA ILE A 198 12.53 -11.13 1.04
C ILE A 198 12.78 -11.69 -0.36
N ARG A 199 14.04 -11.78 -0.82
CA ARG A 199 14.38 -12.32 -2.14
C ARG A 199 14.06 -13.80 -2.29
N ILE A 200 14.36 -14.61 -1.27
CA ILE A 200 14.02 -16.04 -1.25
C ILE A 200 12.50 -16.22 -1.26
N PHE A 201 11.80 -15.44 -0.45
CA PHE A 201 10.34 -15.46 -0.39
C PHE A 201 9.75 -15.12 -1.75
N ASP A 202 10.16 -14.00 -2.35
CA ASP A 202 9.63 -13.53 -3.65
C ASP A 202 9.82 -14.58 -4.75
N LYS A 203 10.97 -15.25 -4.78
CA LYS A 203 11.30 -16.18 -5.84
C LYS A 203 10.70 -17.59 -5.66
N TYR A 204 10.70 -18.12 -4.43
CA TYR A 204 10.42 -19.54 -4.21
C TYR A 204 9.15 -19.81 -3.39
N VAL A 205 8.81 -18.92 -2.46
CA VAL A 205 7.67 -19.13 -1.55
C VAL A 205 6.39 -18.50 -2.08
N LEU A 206 6.51 -17.37 -2.75
CA LEU A 206 5.36 -16.63 -3.26
C LEU A 206 4.45 -17.44 -4.21
N PRO A 207 4.96 -18.28 -5.14
CA PRO A 207 4.08 -19.09 -5.99
C PRO A 207 3.17 -20.01 -5.17
N VAL A 208 3.70 -20.60 -4.07
CA VAL A 208 2.92 -21.42 -3.15
C VAL A 208 1.92 -20.57 -2.38
N SER A 209 2.35 -19.38 -1.91
CA SER A 209 1.47 -18.43 -1.22
C SER A 209 0.26 -18.04 -2.08
N ARG A 210 0.47 -17.75 -3.36
CA ARG A 210 -0.62 -17.45 -4.31
C ARG A 210 -1.64 -18.58 -4.43
N PHE A 211 -1.19 -19.83 -4.39
CA PHE A 211 -2.07 -21.00 -4.48
C PHE A 211 -2.88 -21.21 -3.20
N VAL A 212 -2.27 -20.98 -2.03
CA VAL A 212 -2.90 -21.16 -0.72
C VAL A 212 -3.82 -20.00 -0.35
N ASP A 213 -3.52 -18.79 -0.80
CA ASP A 213 -4.21 -17.55 -0.41
C ASP A 213 -5.75 -17.59 -0.58
N PRO A 214 -6.32 -18.12 -1.67
CA PRO A 214 -7.77 -18.22 -1.82
C PRO A 214 -8.49 -18.98 -0.70
N LEU A 215 -7.79 -19.92 -0.04
CA LEU A 215 -8.34 -20.72 1.06
C LEU A 215 -8.26 -20.00 2.41
N THR A 216 -7.29 -19.10 2.57
CA THR A 216 -6.95 -18.48 3.86
C THR A 216 -7.32 -17.00 3.96
N ARG A 217 -7.51 -16.30 2.83
CA ARG A 217 -7.73 -14.84 2.72
C ARG A 217 -8.88 -14.27 3.55
N ASN A 218 -9.80 -15.13 4.02
CA ASN A 218 -10.90 -14.68 4.87
C ASN A 218 -10.51 -14.54 6.35
N PHE A 219 -9.41 -15.19 6.78
CA PHE A 219 -9.07 -15.37 8.19
C PHE A 219 -7.68 -14.85 8.54
N PHE A 220 -6.71 -14.95 7.62
CA PHE A 220 -5.31 -14.67 7.92
C PHE A 220 -4.52 -14.21 6.69
N GLY A 221 -3.55 -13.31 6.90
CA GLY A 221 -2.58 -12.87 5.90
C GLY A 221 -1.60 -11.85 6.47
N GLN A 222 -0.51 -11.61 5.76
CA GLN A 222 0.49 -10.58 6.09
C GLN A 222 -0.08 -9.18 5.92
N SER A 223 -0.92 -9.01 4.90
CA SER A 223 -1.53 -7.75 4.53
C SER A 223 -3.06 -7.86 4.49
N LEU A 224 -3.72 -6.74 4.51
CA LEU A 224 -5.16 -6.58 4.28
C LEU A 224 -5.36 -5.74 3.02
N ILE A 225 -6.16 -6.24 2.10
CA ILE A 225 -6.63 -5.50 0.92
C ILE A 225 -8.03 -4.97 1.22
N CYS A 226 -8.23 -3.70 0.96
CA CYS A 226 -9.53 -3.06 0.93
C CYS A 226 -9.75 -2.44 -0.45
N VAL A 227 -10.82 -2.84 -1.12
CA VAL A 227 -11.33 -2.23 -2.35
C VAL A 227 -12.62 -1.53 -2.02
N ALA A 228 -12.69 -0.24 -2.23
CA ALA A 228 -13.91 0.53 -2.04
C ALA A 228 -14.26 1.34 -3.30
N ARG A 229 -15.55 1.60 -3.50
CA ARG A 229 -16.07 2.38 -4.62
C ARG A 229 -16.68 3.67 -4.10
N LYS A 230 -16.40 4.79 -4.77
CA LYS A 230 -17.02 6.09 -4.50
C LYS A 230 -18.52 6.03 -4.81
N SER A 231 -19.33 6.45 -3.87
CA SER A 231 -20.80 6.60 -4.03
C SER A 231 -21.16 7.70 -5.00
#